data_7fbffe0b5072eba4e44350a094879c48
#
_entry.id   7fbffe0b5072eba4e44350a094879c48
#
_cell.length_a   1.000
_cell.length_b   1.000
_cell.length_c   1.000
_cell.angle_alpha   90.00
_cell.angle_beta   90.00
_cell.angle_gamma   90.00
#
_symmetry.space_group_name_H-M   'P 1'
#
loop_
_entity.id
_entity.type
_entity.pdbx_description
1 polymer ?
#
loop_
_entity_poly.entity_id
_entity_poly.type
_entity_poly.pdbx_seq_one_letter_code
_entity_poly.pdbx_strand_id
1 'polypeptide(L)'
;MDHDSVPNVLADRYASPAMKAIWSTRGRVVLEREYWIAVMKAQRDLGLDIPAEAIAAYERVKDQVDFESIRVREETTRHDVKARIDEFCALAGYQHVHKGLTSRDLTESVEQLQVYRSLQLIRAKSVAAVAALAHRAEADRDLLIAARTHNVAAQPTTVGKRWAMFGEECLRGVAQVDAALGAFAARGLKGAVGTQLDQLTLFSGDIAK
;
A
#
# COMPACT_ATOMS: atom_id res chain seq x y z
N MET A 1 -8.12 -16.93 13.92
CA MET A 1 -7.95 -16.64 12.46
C MET A 1 -6.54 -16.09 12.28
N ASP A 2 -5.81 -16.51 11.26
CA ASP A 2 -4.47 -15.96 10.99
C ASP A 2 -4.61 -14.58 10.34
N HIS A 3 -4.27 -13.53 11.06
CA HIS A 3 -4.39 -12.14 10.62
C HIS A 3 -3.20 -11.66 9.78
N ASP A 4 -2.15 -12.47 9.65
CA ASP A 4 -0.98 -12.21 8.83
C ASP A 4 -1.07 -12.83 7.43
N SER A 5 -2.11 -13.62 7.18
CA SER A 5 -2.44 -14.19 5.87
C SER A 5 -3.42 -13.31 5.09
N VAL A 6 -3.45 -13.53 3.77
CA VAL A 6 -4.48 -13.00 2.87
C VAL A 6 -5.42 -14.15 2.54
N PRO A 7 -6.74 -14.07 2.83
CA PRO A 7 -7.68 -15.19 2.63
C PRO A 7 -8.00 -15.42 1.14
N ASN A 8 -6.98 -15.78 0.38
CA ASN A 8 -7.06 -16.03 -1.05
C ASN A 8 -6.05 -17.13 -1.42
N VAL A 9 -6.52 -18.17 -2.10
CA VAL A 9 -5.69 -19.33 -2.46
C VAL A 9 -4.48 -18.99 -3.33
N LEU A 10 -4.57 -17.98 -4.19
CA LEU A 10 -3.44 -17.54 -5.03
C LEU A 10 -2.44 -16.76 -4.21
N ALA A 11 -2.91 -15.89 -3.33
CA ALA A 11 -2.04 -15.16 -2.40
C ALA A 11 -1.32 -16.13 -1.46
N ASP A 12 -2.02 -17.12 -0.93
CA ASP A 12 -1.43 -18.11 -0.04
C ASP A 12 -0.31 -18.91 -0.72
N ARG A 13 -0.52 -19.34 -1.97
CA ARG A 13 0.43 -20.18 -2.69
C ARG A 13 1.58 -19.41 -3.36
N TYR A 14 1.31 -18.21 -3.88
CA TYR A 14 2.23 -17.54 -4.82
C TYR A 14 2.67 -16.14 -4.40
N ALA A 15 1.97 -15.45 -3.50
CA ALA A 15 2.38 -14.12 -3.09
C ALA A 15 3.65 -14.18 -2.21
N SER A 16 4.58 -13.25 -2.46
CA SER A 16 5.74 -13.10 -1.59
C SER A 16 5.35 -12.62 -0.19
N PRO A 17 6.15 -12.91 0.85
CA PRO A 17 5.89 -12.40 2.20
C PRO A 17 5.67 -10.88 2.25
N ALA A 18 6.44 -10.11 1.49
CA ALA A 18 6.29 -8.66 1.42
C ALA A 18 4.94 -8.24 0.82
N MET A 19 4.43 -8.95 -0.20
CA MET A 19 3.10 -8.68 -0.76
C MET A 19 1.99 -9.09 0.21
N LYS A 20 2.14 -10.24 0.88
CA LYS A 20 1.19 -10.67 1.93
C LYS A 20 1.11 -9.64 3.06
N ALA A 21 2.25 -9.12 3.52
CA ALA A 21 2.29 -8.09 4.57
C ALA A 21 1.49 -6.83 4.22
N ILE A 22 1.50 -6.40 2.94
CA ILE A 22 0.70 -5.25 2.48
C ILE A 22 -0.81 -5.54 2.56
N TRP A 23 -1.25 -6.76 2.19
CA TRP A 23 -2.66 -7.09 2.00
C TRP A 23 -3.28 -7.91 3.13
N SER A 24 -2.51 -8.32 4.13
CA SER A 24 -3.03 -9.03 5.29
C SER A 24 -3.94 -8.14 6.13
N THR A 25 -4.80 -8.76 6.95
CA THR A 25 -5.67 -8.03 7.89
C THR A 25 -4.85 -7.15 8.83
N ARG A 26 -3.74 -7.67 9.37
CA ARG A 26 -2.82 -6.90 10.21
C ARG A 26 -2.20 -5.74 9.45
N GLY A 27 -1.67 -5.98 8.24
CA GLY A 27 -1.06 -4.95 7.40
C GLY A 27 -2.02 -3.80 7.13
N ARG A 28 -3.29 -4.11 6.82
CA ARG A 28 -4.33 -3.10 6.64
C ARG A 28 -4.57 -2.26 7.90
N VAL A 29 -4.74 -2.89 9.07
CA VAL A 29 -4.99 -2.17 10.34
C VAL A 29 -3.80 -1.30 10.72
N VAL A 30 -2.57 -1.78 10.53
CA VAL A 30 -1.37 -0.97 10.77
C VAL A 30 -1.32 0.24 9.82
N LEU A 31 -1.67 0.07 8.54
CA LEU A 31 -1.77 1.18 7.59
C LEU A 31 -2.85 2.20 7.96
N GLU A 32 -4.00 1.76 8.48
CA GLU A 32 -5.05 2.64 9.01
C GLU A 32 -4.52 3.49 10.16
N ARG A 33 -3.73 2.90 11.05
CA ARG A 33 -3.11 3.61 12.18
C ARG A 33 -2.02 4.59 11.73
N GLU A 34 -1.17 4.22 10.78
CA GLU A 34 -0.20 5.12 10.16
C GLU A 34 -0.90 6.32 9.50
N TYR A 35 -2.00 6.08 8.80
CA TYR A 35 -2.80 7.13 8.19
C TYR A 35 -3.39 8.08 9.25
N TRP A 36 -4.01 7.56 10.31
CA TRP A 36 -4.53 8.38 11.41
C TRP A 36 -3.44 9.22 12.07
N ILE A 37 -2.26 8.64 12.32
CA ILE A 37 -1.12 9.36 12.90
C ILE A 37 -0.67 10.49 11.97
N ALA A 38 -0.59 10.25 10.67
CA ALA A 38 -0.22 11.27 9.69
C ALA A 38 -1.24 12.42 9.66
N VAL A 39 -2.54 12.09 9.67
CA VAL A 39 -3.61 13.10 9.75
C VAL A 39 -3.54 13.91 11.05
N MET A 40 -3.34 13.25 12.21
CA MET A 40 -3.20 13.97 13.50
C MET A 40 -2.00 14.93 13.48
N LYS A 41 -0.87 14.54 12.90
CA LYS A 41 0.30 15.42 12.75
C LYS A 41 -0.04 16.65 11.90
N ALA A 42 -0.66 16.45 10.74
CA ALA A 42 -1.10 17.54 9.88
C ALA A 42 -2.12 18.45 10.57
N GLN A 43 -3.10 17.88 11.27
CA GLN A 43 -4.09 18.64 12.03
C GLN A 43 -3.45 19.49 13.14
N ARG A 44 -2.47 18.95 13.87
CA ARG A 44 -1.72 19.70 14.86
C ARG A 44 -0.92 20.84 14.20
N ASP A 45 -0.26 20.58 13.10
CA ASP A 45 0.54 21.59 12.37
C ASP A 45 -0.33 22.72 11.82
N LEU A 46 -1.61 22.45 11.56
CA LEU A 46 -2.65 23.41 11.20
C LEU A 46 -3.29 24.10 12.43
N GLY A 47 -2.84 23.79 13.64
CA GLY A 47 -3.24 24.49 14.87
C GLY A 47 -4.35 23.82 15.68
N LEU A 48 -4.71 22.56 15.41
CA LEU A 48 -5.58 21.82 16.32
C LEU A 48 -4.84 21.46 17.61
N ASP A 49 -5.56 21.50 18.72
CA ASP A 49 -5.04 21.10 20.03
C ASP A 49 -4.93 19.56 20.09
N ILE A 50 -3.79 19.06 19.65
CA ILE A 50 -3.39 17.65 19.70
C ILE A 50 -2.03 17.59 20.40
N PRO A 51 -1.93 17.09 21.63
CA PRO A 51 -0.67 17.02 22.36
C PRO A 51 0.39 16.16 21.63
N ALA A 52 1.64 16.58 21.67
CA ALA A 52 2.73 15.81 21.06
C ALA A 52 2.89 14.43 21.71
N GLU A 53 2.69 14.35 23.00
CA GLU A 53 2.71 13.10 23.78
C GLU A 53 1.59 12.14 23.35
N ALA A 54 0.41 12.63 22.94
CA ALA A 54 -0.65 11.81 22.38
C ALA A 54 -0.21 11.14 21.07
N ILE A 55 0.36 11.92 20.14
CA ILE A 55 0.90 11.37 18.88
C ILE A 55 1.97 10.32 19.18
N ALA A 56 2.91 10.63 20.09
CA ALA A 56 3.96 9.68 20.48
C ALA A 56 3.39 8.40 21.12
N ALA A 57 2.28 8.49 21.86
CA ALA A 57 1.61 7.32 22.43
C ALA A 57 1.02 6.44 21.33
N TYR A 58 0.33 7.00 20.33
CA TYR A 58 -0.18 6.28 19.18
C TYR A 58 0.95 5.62 18.35
N GLU A 59 2.06 6.32 18.15
CA GLU A 59 3.23 5.76 17.44
C GLU A 59 3.81 4.53 18.14
N ARG A 60 3.90 4.55 19.48
CA ARG A 60 4.42 3.41 20.27
C ARG A 60 3.57 2.16 20.16
N VAL A 61 2.26 2.30 19.98
CA VAL A 61 1.33 1.15 20.00
C VAL A 61 0.78 0.80 18.62
N LYS A 62 1.20 1.49 17.56
CA LYS A 62 0.61 1.32 16.21
C LYS A 62 0.68 -0.12 15.69
N ASP A 63 1.72 -0.87 16.05
CA ASP A 63 1.92 -2.25 15.60
C ASP A 63 1.29 -3.29 16.55
N GLN A 64 0.78 -2.87 17.71
CA GLN A 64 0.20 -3.73 18.74
C GLN A 64 -1.31 -3.92 18.50
N VAL A 65 -1.69 -4.62 17.42
CA VAL A 65 -3.12 -4.81 17.07
C VAL A 65 -3.74 -5.91 17.92
N ASP A 66 -4.77 -5.57 18.71
CA ASP A 66 -5.59 -6.52 19.47
C ASP A 66 -6.88 -6.84 18.69
N PHE A 67 -6.81 -7.87 17.86
CA PHE A 67 -7.93 -8.29 17.02
C PHE A 67 -9.13 -8.81 17.81
N GLU A 68 -8.91 -9.39 18.99
CA GLU A 68 -10.02 -9.83 19.83
C GLU A 68 -10.76 -8.64 20.45
N SER A 69 -10.04 -7.64 20.92
CA SER A 69 -10.62 -6.38 21.37
C SER A 69 -11.41 -5.68 20.26
N ILE A 70 -10.87 -5.65 19.02
CA ILE A 70 -11.60 -5.10 17.86
C ILE A 70 -12.90 -5.87 17.63
N ARG A 71 -12.86 -7.21 17.60
CA ARG A 71 -14.02 -8.05 17.38
C ARG A 71 -15.13 -7.80 18.41
N VAL A 72 -14.79 -7.79 19.70
CA VAL A 72 -15.74 -7.55 20.80
C VAL A 72 -16.36 -6.15 20.69
N ARG A 73 -15.54 -5.14 20.34
CA ARG A 73 -16.04 -3.76 20.13
C ARG A 73 -16.98 -3.66 18.94
N GLU A 74 -16.67 -4.38 17.85
CA GLU A 74 -17.50 -4.38 16.65
C GLU A 74 -18.88 -5.02 16.90
N GLU A 75 -18.96 -6.08 17.69
CA GLU A 75 -20.22 -6.68 18.11
C GLU A 75 -21.15 -5.68 18.83
N THR A 76 -20.56 -4.74 19.58
CA THR A 76 -21.30 -3.70 20.30
C THR A 76 -21.61 -2.49 19.41
N THR A 77 -20.62 -1.98 18.69
CA THR A 77 -20.75 -0.74 17.89
C THR A 77 -21.45 -0.97 16.57
N ARG A 78 -21.51 -2.22 16.08
CA ARG A 78 -22.01 -2.59 14.76
C ARG A 78 -21.32 -1.82 13.63
N HIS A 79 -20.05 -1.42 13.85
CA HIS A 79 -19.29 -0.62 12.91
C HIS A 79 -17.80 -0.93 13.02
N ASP A 80 -17.23 -1.47 11.98
CA ASP A 80 -15.86 -1.95 11.90
C ASP A 80 -14.80 -0.85 12.14
N VAL A 81 -14.92 0.31 11.48
CA VAL A 81 -13.97 1.43 11.66
C VAL A 81 -14.06 1.97 13.08
N LYS A 82 -15.28 2.10 13.66
CA LYS A 82 -15.46 2.55 15.04
C LYS A 82 -14.79 1.61 16.04
N ALA A 83 -14.92 0.31 15.84
CA ALA A 83 -14.26 -0.69 16.68
C ALA A 83 -12.73 -0.53 16.68
N ARG A 84 -12.13 -0.31 15.49
CA ARG A 84 -10.69 -0.07 15.35
C ARG A 84 -10.24 1.27 15.94
N ILE A 85 -11.06 2.32 15.85
CA ILE A 85 -10.81 3.59 16.52
C ILE A 85 -10.75 3.39 18.04
N ASP A 86 -11.78 2.74 18.60
CA ASP A 86 -11.90 2.56 20.05
C ASP A 86 -10.81 1.67 20.64
N GLU A 87 -10.39 0.64 19.89
CA GLU A 87 -9.28 -0.19 20.29
C GLU A 87 -7.95 0.59 20.26
N PHE A 88 -7.66 1.33 19.20
CA PHE A 88 -6.43 2.11 19.08
C PHE A 88 -6.36 3.24 20.12
N CYS A 89 -7.50 3.91 20.40
CA CYS A 89 -7.61 4.88 21.47
C CYS A 89 -7.35 4.27 22.85
N ALA A 90 -7.88 3.08 23.11
CA ALA A 90 -7.67 2.39 24.38
C ALA A 90 -6.20 2.01 24.60
N LEU A 91 -5.51 1.52 23.55
CA LEU A 91 -4.10 1.20 23.63
C LEU A 91 -3.21 2.43 23.84
N ALA A 92 -3.52 3.53 23.17
CA ALA A 92 -2.74 4.77 23.29
C ALA A 92 -3.06 5.58 24.56
N GLY A 93 -4.25 5.42 25.14
CA GLY A 93 -4.74 6.21 26.27
C GLY A 93 -5.22 7.61 25.89
N TYR A 94 -5.49 7.88 24.61
CA TYR A 94 -5.94 9.18 24.08
C TYR A 94 -7.09 9.00 23.07
N GLN A 95 -7.82 10.10 22.78
CA GLN A 95 -8.95 10.10 21.84
C GLN A 95 -8.81 11.22 20.82
N HIS A 96 -7.78 11.12 19.96
CA HIS A 96 -7.51 12.13 18.94
C HIS A 96 -7.61 11.65 17.49
N VAL A 97 -7.75 10.33 17.24
CA VAL A 97 -7.84 9.79 15.88
C VAL A 97 -9.21 10.05 15.25
N HIS A 98 -9.24 10.09 13.93
CA HIS A 98 -10.44 10.14 13.08
C HIS A 98 -11.26 11.44 13.17
N LYS A 99 -10.72 12.53 13.74
CA LYS A 99 -11.41 13.83 13.80
C LYS A 99 -11.56 14.40 12.39
N GLY A 100 -12.77 14.82 12.04
CA GLY A 100 -13.10 15.40 10.75
C GLY A 100 -13.07 14.41 9.56
N LEU A 101 -13.02 13.10 9.80
CA LEU A 101 -13.02 12.07 8.77
C LEU A 101 -14.32 11.28 8.74
N THR A 102 -14.68 10.81 7.56
CA THR A 102 -15.62 9.70 7.41
C THR A 102 -14.87 8.38 7.25
N SER A 103 -15.55 7.25 7.50
CA SER A 103 -14.96 5.91 7.35
C SER A 103 -14.37 5.68 5.95
N ARG A 104 -14.98 6.21 4.89
CA ARG A 104 -14.46 6.08 3.51
C ARG A 104 -13.22 6.92 3.26
N ASP A 105 -13.00 8.03 3.97
CA ASP A 105 -11.74 8.77 3.89
C ASP A 105 -10.56 7.90 4.35
N LEU A 106 -10.78 7.09 5.39
CA LEU A 106 -9.81 6.12 5.87
C LEU A 106 -9.65 4.94 4.90
N THR A 107 -10.74 4.19 4.66
CA THR A 107 -10.67 2.89 3.98
C THR A 107 -10.19 3.01 2.54
N GLU A 108 -10.68 3.98 1.77
CA GLU A 108 -10.24 4.20 0.39
C GLU A 108 -8.80 4.73 0.31
N SER A 109 -8.39 5.62 1.23
CA SER A 109 -7.01 6.11 1.26
C SER A 109 -6.02 4.98 1.60
N VAL A 110 -6.39 4.09 2.51
CA VAL A 110 -5.58 2.92 2.85
C VAL A 110 -5.51 1.92 1.70
N GLU A 111 -6.63 1.65 1.02
CA GLU A 111 -6.66 0.80 -0.19
C GLU A 111 -5.75 1.37 -1.29
N GLN A 112 -5.81 2.69 -1.54
CA GLN A 112 -4.89 3.35 -2.47
C GLN A 112 -3.43 3.19 -2.05
N LEU A 113 -3.13 3.35 -0.76
CA LEU A 113 -1.77 3.19 -0.25
C LEU A 113 -1.27 1.75 -0.39
N GLN A 114 -2.14 0.75 -0.19
CA GLN A 114 -1.82 -0.67 -0.45
C GLN A 114 -1.48 -0.90 -1.93
N VAL A 115 -2.27 -0.34 -2.86
CA VAL A 115 -1.98 -0.41 -4.31
C VAL A 115 -0.64 0.26 -4.62
N TYR A 116 -0.40 1.46 -4.10
CA TYR A 116 0.84 2.20 -4.31
C TYR A 116 2.08 1.42 -3.83
N ARG A 117 2.05 0.89 -2.60
CA ARG A 117 3.12 0.04 -2.04
C ARG A 117 3.32 -1.25 -2.83
N SER A 118 2.23 -1.84 -3.35
CA SER A 118 2.31 -3.01 -4.23
C SER A 118 3.01 -2.69 -5.55
N LEU A 119 2.70 -1.56 -6.17
CA LEU A 119 3.37 -1.09 -7.39
C LEU A 119 4.86 -0.83 -7.14
N GLN A 120 5.23 -0.22 -6.01
CA GLN A 120 6.63 -0.02 -5.64
C GLN A 120 7.38 -1.37 -5.51
N LEU A 121 6.75 -2.36 -4.87
CA LEU A 121 7.33 -3.70 -4.72
C LEU A 121 7.48 -4.41 -6.07
N ILE A 122 6.45 -4.33 -6.94
CA ILE A 122 6.50 -4.88 -8.29
C ILE A 122 7.61 -4.21 -9.10
N ARG A 123 7.71 -2.87 -9.06
CA ARG A 123 8.77 -2.11 -9.70
C ARG A 123 10.17 -2.61 -9.30
N ALA A 124 10.42 -2.71 -8.00
CA ALA A 124 11.72 -3.16 -7.49
C ALA A 124 12.09 -4.57 -8.00
N LYS A 125 11.13 -5.50 -7.99
CA LYS A 125 11.33 -6.86 -8.53
C LYS A 125 11.53 -6.87 -10.04
N SER A 126 10.77 -6.07 -10.77
CA SER A 126 10.89 -5.98 -12.25
C SER A 126 12.23 -5.39 -12.67
N VAL A 127 12.72 -4.35 -11.97
CA VAL A 127 14.07 -3.79 -12.21
C VAL A 127 15.15 -4.85 -11.97
N ALA A 128 15.05 -5.63 -10.89
CA ALA A 128 15.99 -6.72 -10.64
C ALA A 128 15.95 -7.80 -11.74
N ALA A 129 14.75 -8.13 -12.23
CA ALA A 129 14.60 -9.10 -13.34
C ALA A 129 15.21 -8.57 -14.64
N VAL A 130 14.98 -7.29 -14.99
CA VAL A 130 15.61 -6.64 -16.17
C VAL A 130 17.13 -6.67 -16.05
N ALA A 131 17.69 -6.35 -14.88
CA ALA A 131 19.13 -6.40 -14.65
C ALA A 131 19.70 -7.81 -14.84
N ALA A 132 19.01 -8.84 -14.34
CA ALA A 132 19.41 -10.24 -14.54
C ALA A 132 19.35 -10.67 -16.01
N LEU A 133 18.31 -10.27 -16.74
CA LEU A 133 18.17 -10.53 -18.18
C LEU A 133 19.26 -9.82 -19.00
N ALA A 134 19.57 -8.57 -18.66
CA ALA A 134 20.64 -7.81 -19.31
C ALA A 134 22.01 -8.48 -19.10
N HIS A 135 22.31 -8.92 -17.88
CA HIS A 135 23.53 -9.65 -17.58
C HIS A 135 23.62 -10.96 -18.38
N ARG A 136 22.52 -11.72 -18.49
CA ARG A 136 22.49 -12.94 -19.32
C ARG A 136 22.61 -12.63 -20.81
N ALA A 137 21.97 -11.56 -21.28
CA ALA A 137 22.09 -11.14 -22.69
C ALA A 137 23.53 -10.84 -23.07
N GLU A 138 24.28 -10.16 -22.21
CA GLU A 138 25.69 -9.86 -22.42
C GLU A 138 26.56 -11.13 -22.33
N ALA A 139 26.36 -11.96 -21.33
CA ALA A 139 27.15 -13.19 -21.12
C ALA A 139 26.98 -14.18 -22.27
N ASP A 140 25.80 -14.30 -22.85
CA ASP A 140 25.47 -15.26 -23.90
C ASP A 140 25.42 -14.61 -25.32
N ARG A 141 25.94 -13.39 -25.48
CA ARG A 141 25.84 -12.61 -26.74
C ARG A 141 26.38 -13.33 -27.98
N ASP A 142 27.44 -14.11 -27.79
CA ASP A 142 28.12 -14.82 -28.86
C ASP A 142 27.74 -16.31 -28.93
N LEU A 143 26.85 -16.79 -28.07
CA LEU A 143 26.41 -18.18 -28.05
C LEU A 143 25.40 -18.42 -29.18
N LEU A 144 25.84 -19.07 -30.24
CA LEU A 144 25.05 -19.34 -31.43
C LEU A 144 24.02 -20.46 -31.19
N ILE A 145 22.82 -20.23 -31.70
CA ILE A 145 21.75 -21.23 -31.77
C ILE A 145 21.02 -21.16 -33.11
N ALA A 146 20.39 -22.25 -33.52
CA ALA A 146 19.47 -22.24 -34.65
C ALA A 146 18.13 -21.66 -34.25
N ALA A 147 17.75 -20.51 -34.84
CA ALA A 147 16.37 -20.05 -34.75
C ALA A 147 15.45 -20.99 -35.53
N ARG A 148 14.20 -21.09 -35.08
CA ARG A 148 13.18 -21.97 -35.66
C ARG A 148 11.96 -21.18 -36.12
N THR A 149 11.42 -21.54 -37.27
CA THR A 149 10.07 -21.15 -37.73
C THR A 149 9.29 -22.42 -38.05
N HIS A 150 8.04 -22.50 -37.73
CA HIS A 150 7.22 -23.72 -37.90
C HIS A 150 7.90 -24.99 -37.36
N ASN A 151 8.61 -24.87 -36.23
CA ASN A 151 9.40 -25.94 -35.61
C ASN A 151 10.59 -26.49 -36.45
N VAL A 152 10.92 -25.87 -37.59
CA VAL A 152 12.05 -26.23 -38.43
C VAL A 152 13.20 -25.23 -38.22
N ALA A 153 14.45 -25.72 -38.29
CA ALA A 153 15.63 -24.85 -38.24
C ALA A 153 15.60 -23.88 -39.42
N ALA A 154 15.79 -22.58 -39.14
CA ALA A 154 15.73 -21.53 -40.16
C ALA A 154 17.06 -20.79 -40.29
N GLN A 155 17.39 -19.92 -39.31
CA GLN A 155 18.55 -19.04 -39.38
C GLN A 155 19.36 -19.07 -38.08
N PRO A 156 20.67 -18.81 -38.13
CA PRO A 156 21.47 -18.58 -36.93
C PRO A 156 21.00 -17.34 -36.17
N THR A 157 21.01 -17.43 -34.84
CA THR A 157 20.81 -16.33 -33.92
C THR A 157 21.66 -16.57 -32.68
N THR A 158 21.51 -15.72 -31.63
CA THR A 158 22.25 -15.94 -30.39
C THR A 158 21.29 -16.08 -29.20
N VAL A 159 21.77 -16.76 -28.16
CA VAL A 159 21.04 -16.88 -26.90
C VAL A 159 20.93 -15.50 -26.23
N GLY A 160 21.99 -14.69 -26.28
CA GLY A 160 22.01 -13.33 -25.78
C GLY A 160 20.92 -12.46 -26.38
N LYS A 161 20.69 -12.53 -27.71
CA LYS A 161 19.57 -11.84 -28.36
C LYS A 161 18.22 -12.27 -27.78
N ARG A 162 18.03 -13.55 -27.48
CA ARG A 162 16.75 -14.03 -26.87
C ARG A 162 16.52 -13.45 -25.49
N TRP A 163 17.55 -13.41 -24.66
CA TRP A 163 17.47 -12.75 -23.36
C TRP A 163 17.15 -11.25 -23.48
N ALA A 164 17.79 -10.57 -24.44
CA ALA A 164 17.54 -9.16 -24.71
C ALA A 164 16.07 -8.89 -25.11
N MET A 165 15.46 -9.76 -25.91
CA MET A 165 14.04 -9.65 -26.30
C MET A 165 13.12 -9.73 -25.08
N PHE A 166 13.32 -10.69 -24.17
CA PHE A 166 12.56 -10.78 -22.92
C PHE A 166 12.83 -9.58 -22.02
N GLY A 167 14.07 -9.12 -21.95
CA GLY A 167 14.46 -7.92 -21.21
C GLY A 167 13.76 -6.66 -21.71
N GLU A 168 13.64 -6.49 -23.02
CA GLU A 168 12.92 -5.35 -23.63
C GLU A 168 11.44 -5.33 -23.25
N GLU A 169 10.75 -6.48 -23.29
CA GLU A 169 9.35 -6.56 -22.86
C GLU A 169 9.19 -6.24 -21.36
N CYS A 170 10.07 -6.77 -20.51
CA CYS A 170 10.08 -6.43 -19.09
C CYS A 170 10.35 -4.93 -18.85
N LEU A 171 11.25 -4.33 -19.62
CA LEU A 171 11.58 -2.90 -19.52
C LEU A 171 10.37 -2.02 -19.87
N ARG A 172 9.58 -2.39 -20.87
CA ARG A 172 8.31 -1.71 -21.19
C ARG A 172 7.32 -1.82 -20.03
N GLY A 173 7.25 -2.98 -19.37
CA GLY A 173 6.45 -3.16 -18.17
C GLY A 173 6.91 -2.26 -17.02
N VAL A 174 8.23 -2.13 -16.80
CA VAL A 174 8.78 -1.19 -15.79
C VAL A 174 8.35 0.24 -16.09
N ALA A 175 8.44 0.68 -17.36
CA ALA A 175 8.03 2.02 -17.77
C ALA A 175 6.54 2.29 -17.50
N GLN A 176 5.67 1.28 -17.69
CA GLN A 176 4.24 1.39 -17.37
C GLN A 176 4.01 1.52 -15.85
N VAL A 177 4.72 0.75 -15.04
CA VAL A 177 4.66 0.85 -13.57
C VAL A 177 5.16 2.22 -13.10
N ASP A 178 6.25 2.73 -13.68
CA ASP A 178 6.78 4.06 -13.37
C ASP A 178 5.78 5.17 -13.73
N ALA A 179 5.12 5.08 -14.87
CA ALA A 179 4.07 6.01 -15.27
C ALA A 179 2.88 5.95 -14.29
N ALA A 180 2.45 4.76 -13.88
CA ALA A 180 1.37 4.59 -12.90
C ALA A 180 1.73 5.16 -11.53
N LEU A 181 2.96 4.95 -11.04
CA LEU A 181 3.46 5.54 -9.79
C LEU A 181 3.56 7.07 -9.88
N GLY A 182 4.06 7.61 -11.01
CA GLY A 182 4.18 9.06 -11.22
C GLY A 182 2.85 9.79 -11.35
N ALA A 183 1.82 9.11 -11.86
CA ALA A 183 0.47 9.65 -11.99
C ALA A 183 -0.43 9.34 -10.78
N PHE A 184 0.11 8.70 -9.75
CA PHE A 184 -0.68 8.27 -8.60
C PHE A 184 -1.19 9.47 -7.80
N ALA A 185 -2.51 9.63 -7.72
CA ALA A 185 -3.15 10.70 -6.98
C ALA A 185 -3.84 10.15 -5.73
N ALA A 186 -3.56 10.74 -4.58
CA ALA A 186 -4.28 10.42 -3.36
C ALA A 186 -5.71 10.96 -3.41
N ARG A 187 -6.67 10.19 -2.85
CA ARG A 187 -8.08 10.61 -2.78
C ARG A 187 -8.28 11.89 -1.97
N GLY A 188 -7.52 12.05 -0.91
CA GLY A 188 -7.67 13.14 0.06
C GLY A 188 -8.89 12.96 0.98
N LEU A 189 -9.06 13.90 1.90
CA LEU A 189 -10.18 13.95 2.85
C LEU A 189 -11.37 14.66 2.19
N LYS A 190 -12.53 14.02 2.13
CA LYS A 190 -13.74 14.56 1.46
C LYS A 190 -14.94 14.66 2.38
N GLY A 191 -14.93 13.93 3.50
CA GLY A 191 -16.08 13.84 4.41
C GLY A 191 -17.19 12.94 3.85
N ALA A 192 -18.30 12.85 4.57
CA ALA A 192 -19.36 11.87 4.33
C ALA A 192 -20.03 11.98 2.95
N VAL A 193 -20.15 13.18 2.41
CA VAL A 193 -20.83 13.45 1.12
C VAL A 193 -19.97 14.31 0.15
N GLY A 194 -18.68 14.41 0.43
CA GLY A 194 -17.73 15.08 -0.45
C GLY A 194 -17.68 16.61 -0.32
N THR A 195 -18.29 17.18 0.71
CA THR A 195 -18.37 18.64 0.93
C THR A 195 -17.26 19.17 1.84
N GLN A 196 -16.48 18.30 2.47
CA GLN A 196 -15.47 18.64 3.49
C GLN A 196 -16.05 19.44 4.70
N LEU A 197 -17.35 19.34 4.94
CA LEU A 197 -18.03 20.10 6.00
C LEU A 197 -17.47 19.77 7.40
N ASP A 198 -17.12 18.50 7.63
CA ASP A 198 -16.56 18.06 8.92
C ASP A 198 -15.18 18.70 9.17
N GLN A 199 -14.33 18.78 8.15
CA GLN A 199 -13.03 19.45 8.22
C GLN A 199 -13.20 20.96 8.41
N LEU A 200 -14.09 21.58 7.62
CA LEU A 200 -14.39 22.99 7.75
C LEU A 200 -14.89 23.36 9.14
N THR A 201 -15.78 22.55 9.69
CA THR A 201 -16.27 22.72 11.07
C THR A 201 -15.14 22.55 12.10
N LEU A 202 -14.27 21.56 11.91
CA LEU A 202 -13.14 21.28 12.78
C LEU A 202 -12.15 22.47 12.86
N PHE A 203 -12.00 23.21 11.75
CA PHE A 203 -11.15 24.40 11.67
C PHE A 203 -11.94 25.72 11.79
N SER A 204 -13.15 25.70 12.38
CA SER A 204 -13.97 26.89 12.65
C SER A 204 -14.27 27.72 11.39
N GLY A 205 -14.42 27.09 10.25
CA GLY A 205 -14.73 27.73 8.97
C GLY A 205 -13.50 28.29 8.21
N ASP A 206 -12.30 28.04 8.68
CA ASP A 206 -11.07 28.49 8.00
C ASP A 206 -10.77 27.61 6.77
N ILE A 207 -11.12 28.11 5.58
CA ILE A 207 -10.95 27.43 4.30
C ILE A 207 -9.49 27.36 3.82
N ALA A 208 -8.57 28.09 4.47
CA ALA A 208 -7.15 28.07 4.10
C ALA A 208 -6.40 26.90 4.77
N LYS A 209 -7.00 26.26 5.75
CA LYS A 209 -6.50 25.10 6.47
C LYS A 209 -7.05 23.80 5.90
#